data_2829956006e108ef8c6cd034e05a422e
#
_entry.id   2829956006e108ef8c6cd034e05a422e
#
_cell.length_a   1.000
_cell.length_b   1.000
_cell.length_c   1.000
_cell.angle_alpha   90.00
_cell.angle_beta   90.00
_cell.angle_gamma   90.00
#
_symmetry.space_group_name_H-M   'P 1'
#
loop_
_entity.id
_entity.type
_entity.pdbx_description
1 polymer ?
#
loop_
_entity_poly.entity_id
_entity_poly.type
_entity_poly.pdbx_seq_one_letter_code
_entity_poly.pdbx_strand_id
1 'polypeptide(L)'
;MTNDQVYAAGLLNKALDPATQPEAIRAFLRAEEVLLRELVPRRGRVVDFGCGMGRHLIGLLDVIALGVGIDYEWTYIAEANRLKPGGPLHFLVADATRVPLRSRFDAALCLTNTWGTMSDKLAILGEMRRLAPETGTRLITVYASTSVAPRRQWYTNLGHEVVEITDEHIRTSGGFVSEHFTEGRLRSLIGDCAISAIGDVAYLAQA
;
A
#
# COMPACT_ATOMS: atom_id res chain seq x y z
N MET A 1 7.06 -16.96 -11.12
CA MET A 1 6.98 -15.51 -11.41
C MET A 1 7.41 -14.73 -10.16
N THR A 2 7.97 -13.57 -10.31
CA THR A 2 8.21 -12.63 -9.21
C THR A 2 6.92 -11.83 -8.92
N ASN A 3 6.88 -11.11 -7.79
CA ASN A 3 5.76 -10.19 -7.51
C ASN A 3 5.53 -9.22 -8.67
N ASP A 4 6.61 -8.70 -9.27
CA ASP A 4 6.55 -7.77 -10.40
C ASP A 4 5.81 -8.37 -11.60
N GLN A 5 6.10 -9.63 -11.95
CA GLN A 5 5.41 -10.31 -13.05
C GLN A 5 3.93 -10.56 -12.77
N VAL A 6 3.55 -10.77 -11.51
CA VAL A 6 2.14 -10.94 -11.12
C VAL A 6 1.39 -9.62 -11.19
N TYR A 7 2.00 -8.52 -10.78
CA TYR A 7 1.41 -7.19 -10.92
C TYR A 7 1.27 -6.79 -12.39
N ALA A 8 2.29 -7.01 -13.21
CA ALA A 8 2.24 -6.76 -14.66
C ALA A 8 1.13 -7.57 -15.37
N ALA A 9 0.75 -8.73 -14.83
CA ALA A 9 -0.39 -9.52 -15.31
C ALA A 9 -1.78 -8.98 -14.91
N GLY A 10 -1.86 -7.81 -14.27
CA GLY A 10 -3.11 -7.12 -13.96
C GLY A 10 -3.79 -7.58 -12.66
N LEU A 11 -3.04 -8.08 -11.70
CA LEU A 11 -3.57 -8.49 -10.39
C LEU A 11 -4.44 -7.40 -9.76
N LEU A 12 -3.97 -6.15 -9.76
CA LEU A 12 -4.64 -5.06 -9.07
C LEU A 12 -6.04 -4.74 -9.63
N ASN A 13 -6.23 -4.88 -10.95
CA ASN A 13 -7.54 -4.65 -11.58
C ASN A 13 -8.62 -5.58 -11.03
N LYS A 14 -8.27 -6.85 -10.78
CA LYS A 14 -9.18 -7.84 -10.20
C LYS A 14 -9.31 -7.66 -8.68
N ALA A 15 -8.22 -7.34 -8.01
CA ALA A 15 -8.18 -7.19 -6.56
C ALA A 15 -9.06 -6.04 -6.06
N LEU A 16 -9.22 -4.99 -6.85
CA LEU A 16 -10.09 -3.85 -6.52
C LEU A 16 -11.57 -4.09 -6.87
N ASP A 17 -11.91 -5.16 -7.56
CA ASP A 17 -13.32 -5.55 -7.80
C ASP A 17 -13.95 -6.05 -6.48
N PRO A 18 -14.98 -5.38 -5.92
CA PRO A 18 -15.64 -5.79 -4.70
C PRO A 18 -16.21 -7.21 -4.74
N ALA A 19 -16.54 -7.73 -5.93
CA ALA A 19 -17.08 -9.08 -6.10
C ALA A 19 -16.05 -10.18 -5.77
N THR A 20 -14.77 -9.88 -5.87
CA THR A 20 -13.70 -10.83 -5.53
C THR A 20 -13.32 -10.81 -4.04
N GLN A 21 -13.68 -9.73 -3.34
CA GLN A 21 -13.21 -9.46 -1.99
C GLN A 21 -14.06 -10.16 -0.91
N PRO A 22 -13.48 -10.97 -0.02
CA PRO A 22 -14.14 -11.38 1.22
C PRO A 22 -14.55 -10.18 2.08
N GLU A 23 -15.60 -10.34 2.91
CA GLU A 23 -16.11 -9.22 3.72
C GLU A 23 -15.05 -8.57 4.62
N ALA A 24 -14.19 -9.38 5.24
CA ALA A 24 -13.10 -8.86 6.08
C ALA A 24 -12.12 -7.96 5.29
N ILE A 25 -11.82 -8.33 4.05
CA ILE A 25 -10.96 -7.52 3.16
C ILE A 25 -11.68 -6.22 2.76
N ARG A 26 -12.96 -6.29 2.39
CA ARG A 26 -13.76 -5.07 2.09
C ARG A 26 -13.85 -4.13 3.28
N ALA A 27 -14.07 -4.68 4.48
CA ALA A 27 -14.13 -3.90 5.71
C ALA A 27 -12.79 -3.20 5.99
N PHE A 28 -11.66 -3.93 5.82
CA PHE A 28 -10.32 -3.35 5.93
C PHE A 28 -10.11 -2.21 4.94
N LEU A 29 -10.38 -2.41 3.65
CA LEU A 29 -10.17 -1.38 2.63
C LEU A 29 -10.99 -0.12 2.89
N ARG A 30 -12.25 -0.26 3.35
CA ARG A 30 -13.09 0.89 3.75
C ARG A 30 -12.54 1.60 5.00
N ALA A 31 -12.12 0.84 6.01
CA ALA A 31 -11.56 1.42 7.23
C ALA A 31 -10.24 2.15 6.96
N GLU A 32 -9.38 1.60 6.09
CA GLU A 32 -8.16 2.26 5.64
C GLU A 32 -8.46 3.63 5.00
N GLU A 33 -9.43 3.70 4.10
CA GLU A 33 -9.84 4.97 3.47
C GLU A 33 -10.34 6.02 4.48
N VAL A 34 -11.13 5.61 5.47
CA VAL A 34 -11.61 6.50 6.53
C VAL A 34 -10.43 7.04 7.36
N LEU A 35 -9.54 6.14 7.81
CA LEU A 35 -8.36 6.52 8.59
C LEU A 35 -7.43 7.46 7.84
N LEU A 36 -7.23 7.25 6.53
CA LEU A 36 -6.40 8.15 5.73
C LEU A 36 -6.97 9.58 5.68
N ARG A 37 -8.28 9.73 5.57
CA ARG A 37 -8.92 11.06 5.56
C ARG A 37 -8.81 11.80 6.89
N GLU A 38 -8.62 11.06 7.99
CA GLU A 38 -8.43 11.61 9.34
C GLU A 38 -6.96 11.96 9.61
N LEU A 39 -6.04 11.09 9.17
CA LEU A 39 -4.62 11.16 9.52
C LEU A 39 -3.78 12.00 8.55
N VAL A 40 -4.19 12.10 7.28
CA VAL A 40 -3.46 12.89 6.28
C VAL A 40 -3.69 14.39 6.54
N PRO A 41 -2.62 15.19 6.59
CA PRO A 41 -2.74 16.62 6.83
C PRO A 41 -3.63 17.31 5.79
N ARG A 42 -4.65 18.04 6.26
CA ARG A 42 -5.55 18.79 5.35
C ARG A 42 -4.75 19.86 4.59
N ARG A 43 -5.00 19.91 3.27
CA ARG A 43 -4.22 20.74 2.32
C ARG A 43 -2.72 20.43 2.31
N GLY A 44 -2.34 19.25 2.81
CA GLY A 44 -0.97 18.78 2.77
C GLY A 44 -0.55 18.29 1.38
N ARG A 45 0.76 18.18 1.20
CA ARG A 45 1.41 17.55 0.06
C ARG A 45 1.66 16.09 0.42
N VAL A 46 1.18 15.16 -0.39
CA VAL A 46 1.19 13.71 -0.09
C VAL A 46 1.94 12.95 -1.19
N VAL A 47 2.82 12.03 -0.79
CA VAL A 47 3.44 11.05 -1.69
C VAL A 47 2.98 9.65 -1.32
N ASP A 48 2.60 8.84 -2.32
CA ASP A 48 2.11 7.46 -2.16
C ASP A 48 3.04 6.48 -2.86
N PHE A 49 3.65 5.59 -2.08
CA PHE A 49 4.62 4.58 -2.51
C PHE A 49 3.92 3.29 -2.91
N GLY A 50 4.06 2.88 -4.17
CA GLY A 50 3.33 1.76 -4.75
C GLY A 50 1.84 2.10 -4.88
N CYS A 51 1.56 3.26 -5.48
CA CYS A 51 0.22 3.83 -5.57
C CYS A 51 -0.76 3.04 -6.46
N GLY A 52 -0.25 2.09 -7.25
CA GLY A 52 -1.04 1.38 -8.24
C GLY A 52 -1.79 2.33 -9.18
N MET A 53 -3.10 2.13 -9.30
CA MET A 53 -3.97 2.98 -10.12
C MET A 53 -4.40 4.29 -9.41
N GLY A 54 -3.77 4.67 -8.31
CA GLY A 54 -3.97 5.96 -7.65
C GLY A 54 -5.19 6.05 -6.72
N ARG A 55 -5.80 4.93 -6.32
CA ARG A 55 -7.04 4.86 -5.53
C ARG A 55 -7.01 5.80 -4.32
N HIS A 56 -5.95 5.75 -3.51
CA HIS A 56 -5.86 6.53 -2.27
C HIS A 56 -5.76 8.02 -2.55
N LEU A 57 -4.89 8.45 -3.47
CA LEU A 57 -4.73 9.86 -3.81
C LEU A 57 -5.98 10.45 -4.48
N ILE A 58 -6.65 9.68 -5.34
CA ILE A 58 -7.93 10.07 -5.93
C ILE A 58 -9.00 10.23 -4.84
N GLY A 59 -9.07 9.31 -3.89
CA GLY A 59 -9.98 9.38 -2.74
C GLY A 59 -9.69 10.51 -1.76
N LEU A 60 -8.48 11.06 -1.79
CA LEU A 60 -8.04 12.19 -0.94
C LEU A 60 -8.06 13.55 -1.65
N LEU A 61 -8.50 13.62 -2.90
CA LEU A 61 -8.39 14.83 -3.73
C LEU A 61 -9.00 16.09 -3.09
N ASP A 62 -10.08 15.95 -2.34
CA ASP A 62 -10.74 17.04 -1.61
C ASP A 62 -10.06 17.39 -0.27
N VAL A 63 -9.13 16.56 0.19
CA VAL A 63 -8.40 16.73 1.45
C VAL A 63 -7.04 17.39 1.23
N ILE A 64 -6.30 16.99 0.18
CA ILE A 64 -4.90 17.34 -0.06
C ILE A 64 -4.73 18.52 -1.03
N ALA A 65 -3.60 19.23 -0.93
CA ALA A 65 -3.23 20.28 -1.89
C ALA A 65 -2.43 19.73 -3.08
N LEU A 66 -1.69 18.63 -2.89
CA LEU A 66 -0.90 17.98 -3.92
C LEU A 66 -0.77 16.49 -3.61
N GLY A 67 -1.03 15.64 -4.57
CA GLY A 67 -0.76 14.19 -4.50
C GLY A 67 0.25 13.76 -5.56
N VAL A 68 1.26 12.99 -5.15
CA VAL A 68 2.22 12.36 -6.05
C VAL A 68 2.23 10.86 -5.79
N GLY A 69 1.76 10.08 -6.75
CA GLY A 69 1.81 8.61 -6.70
C GLY A 69 3.01 8.08 -7.47
N ILE A 70 3.69 7.10 -6.90
CA ILE A 70 4.78 6.38 -7.54
C ILE A 70 4.49 4.89 -7.56
N ASP A 71 4.75 4.27 -8.70
CA ASP A 71 4.69 2.82 -8.87
C ASP A 71 5.71 2.42 -9.93
N TYR A 72 6.25 1.21 -9.86
CA TYR A 72 7.17 0.74 -10.89
C TYR A 72 6.42 0.18 -12.12
N GLU A 73 5.15 -0.23 -11.94
CA GLU A 73 4.35 -0.80 -13.01
C GLU A 73 3.70 0.30 -13.86
N TRP A 74 4.23 0.49 -15.06
CA TRP A 74 3.82 1.55 -15.96
C TRP A 74 2.35 1.48 -16.39
N THR A 75 1.78 0.26 -16.48
CA THR A 75 0.38 0.07 -16.86
C THR A 75 -0.57 0.64 -15.80
N TYR A 76 -0.22 0.50 -14.52
CA TYR A 76 -0.97 1.09 -13.43
C TYR A 76 -0.87 2.62 -13.41
N ILE A 77 0.33 3.15 -13.67
CA ILE A 77 0.52 4.60 -13.78
C ILE A 77 -0.24 5.19 -14.97
N ALA A 78 -0.26 4.50 -16.12
CA ALA A 78 -1.07 4.92 -17.26
C ALA A 78 -2.56 4.96 -16.90
N GLU A 79 -3.06 3.95 -16.20
CA GLU A 79 -4.44 3.88 -15.75
C GLU A 79 -4.75 4.94 -14.68
N ALA A 80 -3.85 5.17 -13.71
CA ALA A 80 -3.99 6.24 -12.73
C ALA A 80 -4.12 7.63 -13.40
N ASN A 81 -3.30 7.89 -14.43
CA ASN A 81 -3.39 9.12 -15.22
C ASN A 81 -4.69 9.24 -16.03
N ARG A 82 -5.28 8.11 -16.45
CA ARG A 82 -6.59 8.08 -17.13
C ARG A 82 -7.74 8.31 -16.14
N LEU A 83 -7.65 7.73 -14.95
CA LEU A 83 -8.71 7.77 -13.93
C LEU A 83 -8.76 9.06 -13.13
N LYS A 84 -7.64 9.80 -13.01
CA LYS A 84 -7.62 11.03 -12.21
C LYS A 84 -8.63 12.06 -12.72
N PRO A 85 -9.47 12.63 -11.83
CA PRO A 85 -10.51 13.56 -12.25
C PRO A 85 -9.98 14.99 -12.53
N GLY A 86 -8.67 15.14 -12.78
CA GLY A 86 -8.00 16.44 -12.84
C GLY A 86 -7.46 16.87 -11.47
N GLY A 87 -7.05 18.14 -11.35
CA GLY A 87 -6.52 18.66 -10.09
C GLY A 87 -5.04 18.33 -9.85
N PRO A 88 -4.55 18.53 -8.62
CA PRO A 88 -3.13 18.49 -8.29
C PRO A 88 -2.62 17.06 -8.04
N LEU A 89 -2.97 16.09 -8.88
CA LEU A 89 -2.53 14.72 -8.82
C LEU A 89 -1.54 14.43 -9.95
N HIS A 90 -0.40 13.87 -9.59
CA HIS A 90 0.65 13.44 -10.49
C HIS A 90 1.02 11.98 -10.23
N PHE A 91 1.15 11.19 -11.27
CA PHE A 91 1.54 9.79 -11.17
C PHE A 91 2.77 9.55 -12.06
N LEU A 92 3.79 8.89 -11.50
CA LEU A 92 5.04 8.63 -12.21
C LEU A 92 5.54 7.20 -12.00
N VAL A 93 6.16 6.66 -13.02
CA VAL A 93 6.85 5.38 -12.93
C VAL A 93 8.18 5.60 -12.23
N ALA A 94 8.36 4.96 -11.07
CA ALA A 94 9.60 5.05 -10.31
C ALA A 94 9.76 3.84 -9.37
N ASP A 95 11.04 3.53 -9.07
CA ASP A 95 11.41 2.59 -8.04
C ASP A 95 11.23 3.24 -6.65
N ALA A 96 10.43 2.60 -5.79
CA ALA A 96 10.14 3.05 -4.44
C ALA A 96 11.38 3.07 -3.53
N THR A 97 12.44 2.33 -3.87
CA THR A 97 13.71 2.31 -3.13
C THR A 97 14.63 3.48 -3.50
N ARG A 98 14.33 4.18 -4.61
CA ARG A 98 15.12 5.30 -5.12
C ARG A 98 14.26 6.31 -5.88
N VAL A 99 13.48 7.06 -5.13
CA VAL A 99 12.48 7.98 -5.71
C VAL A 99 13.12 9.25 -6.29
N PRO A 100 12.86 9.62 -7.56
CA PRO A 100 13.50 10.77 -8.21
C PRO A 100 12.85 12.12 -7.84
N LEU A 101 12.32 12.24 -6.62
CA LEU A 101 11.73 13.47 -6.12
C LEU A 101 12.68 14.15 -5.12
N ARG A 102 12.78 15.47 -5.22
CA ARG A 102 13.60 16.31 -4.31
C ARG A 102 12.76 17.13 -3.34
N SER A 103 11.49 17.34 -3.65
CA SER A 103 10.56 18.11 -2.81
C SER A 103 10.17 17.34 -1.56
N ARG A 104 9.93 18.07 -0.46
CA ARG A 104 9.37 17.51 0.76
C ARG A 104 7.86 17.44 0.69
N PHE A 105 7.31 16.49 1.42
CA PHE A 105 5.89 16.23 1.56
C PHE A 105 5.48 16.28 3.03
N ASP A 106 4.21 16.57 3.29
CA ASP A 106 3.64 16.59 4.62
C ASP A 106 3.20 15.19 5.06
N ALA A 107 2.97 14.29 4.09
CA ALA A 107 2.73 12.88 4.36
C ALA A 107 3.36 11.96 3.28
N ALA A 108 3.85 10.80 3.73
CA ALA A 108 4.27 9.68 2.87
C ALA A 108 3.45 8.44 3.24
N LEU A 109 2.87 7.81 2.23
CA LEU A 109 1.98 6.65 2.35
C LEU A 109 2.63 5.42 1.72
N CYS A 110 2.42 4.25 2.31
CA CYS A 110 2.68 2.94 1.71
C CYS A 110 1.62 1.97 2.23
N LEU A 111 0.57 1.75 1.45
CA LEU A 111 -0.72 1.28 1.93
C LEU A 111 -1.12 -0.08 1.36
N THR A 112 -2.18 -0.69 1.92
CA THR A 112 -2.78 -1.95 1.45
C THR A 112 -1.73 -3.05 1.28
N ASN A 113 -0.83 -3.17 2.27
CA ASN A 113 0.26 -4.16 2.29
C ASN A 113 1.28 -4.03 1.15
N THR A 114 1.36 -2.92 0.45
CA THR A 114 2.39 -2.71 -0.59
C THR A 114 3.78 -2.98 -0.04
N TRP A 115 4.09 -2.47 1.17
CA TRP A 115 5.35 -2.71 1.86
C TRP A 115 5.63 -4.20 2.13
N GLY A 116 4.60 -5.01 2.41
CA GLY A 116 4.68 -6.46 2.63
C GLY A 116 4.89 -7.28 1.35
N THR A 117 4.88 -6.65 0.17
CA THR A 117 5.16 -7.30 -1.12
C THR A 117 6.50 -6.88 -1.72
N MET A 118 7.15 -5.88 -1.13
CA MET A 118 8.43 -5.35 -1.59
C MET A 118 9.62 -6.01 -0.89
N SER A 119 10.73 -6.19 -1.61
CA SER A 119 11.93 -6.87 -1.10
C SER A 119 12.77 -6.00 -0.16
N ASP A 120 13.03 -4.74 -0.52
CA ASP A 120 13.87 -3.83 0.27
C ASP A 120 13.03 -2.82 1.07
N LYS A 121 12.48 -3.31 2.17
CA LYS A 121 11.62 -2.54 3.08
C LYS A 121 12.33 -1.36 3.74
N LEU A 122 13.62 -1.53 4.05
CA LEU A 122 14.39 -0.49 4.73
C LEU A 122 14.75 0.65 3.81
N ALA A 123 15.08 0.37 2.54
CA ALA A 123 15.30 1.42 1.55
C ALA A 123 14.04 2.26 1.33
N ILE A 124 12.87 1.61 1.22
CA ILE A 124 11.59 2.31 1.08
C ILE A 124 11.30 3.20 2.30
N LEU A 125 11.48 2.66 3.51
CA LEU A 125 11.31 3.43 4.74
C LEU A 125 12.29 4.64 4.79
N GLY A 126 13.52 4.46 4.29
CA GLY A 126 14.51 5.53 4.13
C GLY A 126 14.02 6.63 3.18
N GLU A 127 13.46 6.26 2.04
CA GLU A 127 12.88 7.20 1.07
C GLU A 127 11.63 7.91 1.64
N MET A 128 10.76 7.20 2.36
CA MET A 128 9.62 7.82 3.05
C MET A 128 10.09 8.87 4.07
N ARG A 129 11.11 8.55 4.88
CA ARG A 129 11.72 9.49 5.85
C ARG A 129 12.40 10.69 5.16
N ARG A 130 13.04 10.47 4.02
CA ARG A 130 13.68 11.52 3.22
C ARG A 130 12.66 12.50 2.65
N LEU A 131 11.54 11.99 2.14
CA LEU A 131 10.49 12.79 1.49
C LEU A 131 9.51 13.41 2.49
N ALA A 132 9.17 12.71 3.58
CA ALA A 132 8.36 13.21 4.70
C ALA A 132 9.18 13.10 6.00
N PRO A 133 10.03 14.11 6.31
CA PRO A 133 10.93 14.07 7.47
C PRO A 133 10.17 14.20 8.80
N GLU A 134 10.85 14.43 9.92
CA GLU A 134 10.35 14.32 11.29
C GLU A 134 9.01 15.04 11.58
N THR A 135 8.73 16.13 10.88
CA THR A 135 7.46 16.87 11.01
C THR A 135 6.34 16.33 10.12
N GLY A 136 6.67 15.38 9.22
CA GLY A 136 5.72 14.79 8.29
C GLY A 136 5.15 13.48 8.83
N THR A 137 3.93 13.15 8.41
CA THR A 137 3.25 11.90 8.73
C THR A 137 3.71 10.79 7.79
N ARG A 138 4.08 9.63 8.33
CA ARG A 138 4.38 8.43 7.53
C ARG A 138 3.40 7.34 7.91
N LEU A 139 2.60 6.88 6.96
CA LEU A 139 1.57 5.86 7.17
C LEU A 139 1.91 4.61 6.37
N ILE A 140 2.02 3.49 7.06
CA ILE A 140 2.27 2.19 6.45
C ILE A 140 1.18 1.24 6.91
N THR A 141 0.41 0.66 5.99
CA THR A 141 -0.52 -0.42 6.32
C THR A 141 0.01 -1.75 5.81
N VAL A 142 -0.01 -2.74 6.70
CA VAL A 142 0.43 -4.11 6.40
C VAL A 142 -0.59 -5.11 6.91
N TYR A 143 -0.64 -6.29 6.29
CA TYR A 143 -1.47 -7.36 6.79
C TYR A 143 -0.97 -7.89 8.13
N ALA A 144 -1.90 -8.09 9.06
CA ALA A 144 -1.66 -8.78 10.33
C ALA A 144 -1.52 -10.29 10.11
N SER A 145 -0.80 -10.98 10.98
CA SER A 145 -0.67 -12.45 10.95
C SER A 145 -2.04 -13.16 11.10
N THR A 146 -3.03 -12.52 11.70
CA THR A 146 -4.41 -12.99 11.79
C THR A 146 -5.17 -12.98 10.47
N SER A 147 -4.69 -12.28 9.45
CA SER A 147 -5.37 -12.09 8.15
C SER A 147 -5.25 -13.27 7.18
N VAL A 148 -4.59 -14.36 7.56
CA VAL A 148 -4.28 -15.48 6.66
C VAL A 148 -5.54 -16.07 6.01
N ALA A 149 -6.60 -16.35 6.78
CA ALA A 149 -7.82 -16.97 6.27
C ALA A 149 -8.55 -16.10 5.23
N PRO A 150 -8.88 -14.82 5.51
CA PRO A 150 -9.53 -13.96 4.51
C PRO A 150 -8.64 -13.69 3.29
N ARG A 151 -7.31 -13.58 3.44
CA ARG A 151 -6.40 -13.39 2.31
C ARG A 151 -6.31 -14.62 1.42
N ARG A 152 -6.25 -15.82 2.01
CA ARG A 152 -6.28 -17.07 1.25
C ARG A 152 -7.55 -17.16 0.39
N GLN A 153 -8.71 -16.87 0.99
CA GLN A 153 -9.98 -16.82 0.24
C GLN A 153 -9.92 -15.80 -0.88
N TRP A 154 -9.40 -14.60 -0.60
CA TRP A 154 -9.29 -13.54 -1.61
C TRP A 154 -8.39 -13.95 -2.77
N TYR A 155 -7.21 -14.50 -2.51
CA TYR A 155 -6.32 -14.97 -3.57
C TYR A 155 -6.97 -16.08 -4.41
N THR A 156 -7.72 -16.99 -3.80
CA THR A 156 -8.50 -18.01 -4.52
C THR A 156 -9.57 -17.35 -5.41
N ASN A 157 -10.29 -16.36 -4.92
CA ASN A 157 -11.28 -15.61 -5.72
C ASN A 157 -10.65 -14.88 -6.91
N LEU A 158 -9.39 -14.45 -6.76
CA LEU A 158 -8.61 -13.84 -7.84
C LEU A 158 -8.07 -14.86 -8.87
N GLY A 159 -8.26 -16.14 -8.63
CA GLY A 159 -7.77 -17.23 -9.47
C GLY A 159 -6.33 -17.66 -9.16
N HIS A 160 -5.80 -17.28 -7.99
CA HIS A 160 -4.48 -17.69 -7.55
C HIS A 160 -4.57 -18.90 -6.61
N GLU A 161 -3.85 -19.94 -6.91
CA GLU A 161 -3.67 -21.08 -6.02
C GLU A 161 -2.64 -20.75 -4.94
N VAL A 162 -3.03 -20.85 -3.67
CA VAL A 162 -2.13 -20.69 -2.52
C VAL A 162 -1.38 -22.01 -2.29
N VAL A 163 -0.07 -21.99 -2.42
CA VAL A 163 0.80 -23.18 -2.32
C VAL A 163 1.62 -23.21 -1.03
N GLU A 164 1.78 -22.09 -0.35
CA GLU A 164 2.53 -22.01 0.89
C GLU A 164 1.95 -20.96 1.82
N ILE A 165 1.87 -21.30 3.09
CA ILE A 165 1.54 -20.37 4.18
C ILE A 165 2.55 -20.64 5.31
N THR A 166 3.25 -19.60 5.69
CA THR A 166 4.20 -19.62 6.83
C THR A 166 3.75 -18.61 7.89
N ASP A 167 4.51 -18.45 8.95
CA ASP A 167 4.27 -17.43 9.98
C ASP A 167 4.56 -16.00 9.47
N GLU A 168 5.14 -15.87 8.28
CA GLU A 168 5.56 -14.58 7.73
C GLU A 168 4.89 -14.21 6.41
N HIS A 169 4.45 -15.18 5.60
CA HIS A 169 3.91 -14.87 4.27
C HIS A 169 2.94 -15.92 3.73
N ILE A 170 2.20 -15.52 2.72
CA ILE A 170 1.46 -16.38 1.80
C ILE A 170 2.17 -16.34 0.45
N ARG A 171 2.36 -17.53 -0.17
CA ARG A 171 2.86 -17.67 -1.55
C ARG A 171 1.84 -18.36 -2.43
N THR A 172 1.70 -17.87 -3.66
CA THR A 172 0.85 -18.50 -4.68
C THR A 172 1.69 -19.30 -5.67
N SER A 173 1.05 -20.24 -6.42
CA SER A 173 1.69 -21.02 -7.49
C SER A 173 2.28 -20.15 -8.60
N GLY A 174 1.72 -18.96 -8.83
CA GLY A 174 2.27 -17.92 -9.69
C GLY A 174 3.51 -17.22 -9.17
N GLY A 175 3.98 -17.54 -7.95
CA GLY A 175 5.17 -16.95 -7.33
C GLY A 175 4.93 -15.63 -6.61
N PHE A 176 3.69 -15.13 -6.54
CA PHE A 176 3.35 -13.96 -5.74
C PHE A 176 3.56 -14.26 -4.26
N VAL A 177 4.32 -13.40 -3.59
CA VAL A 177 4.60 -13.47 -2.15
C VAL A 177 4.05 -12.23 -1.47
N SER A 178 3.27 -12.43 -0.44
CA SER A 178 2.66 -11.35 0.34
C SER A 178 2.87 -11.63 1.83
N GLU A 179 3.70 -10.82 2.46
CA GLU A 179 4.01 -10.95 3.88
C GLU A 179 2.84 -10.53 4.77
N HIS A 180 2.88 -11.00 6.00
CA HIS A 180 2.06 -10.52 7.10
C HIS A 180 2.94 -10.38 8.36
N PHE A 181 2.46 -9.61 9.29
CA PHE A 181 3.27 -9.15 10.40
C PHE A 181 2.56 -9.41 11.73
N THR A 182 3.34 -9.73 12.77
CA THR A 182 2.94 -9.46 14.14
C THR A 182 3.27 -8.01 14.48
N GLU A 183 2.63 -7.42 15.48
CA GLU A 183 2.96 -6.06 15.93
C GLU A 183 4.44 -5.95 16.34
N GLY A 184 4.98 -6.96 17.05
CA GLY A 184 6.38 -6.99 17.46
C GLY A 184 7.36 -6.98 16.29
N ARG A 185 7.09 -7.78 15.22
CA ARG A 185 7.91 -7.79 14.01
C ARG A 185 7.82 -6.45 13.27
N LEU A 186 6.63 -5.87 13.18
CA LEU A 186 6.43 -4.58 12.54
C LEU A 186 7.21 -3.48 13.27
N ARG A 187 7.12 -3.45 14.60
CA ARG A 187 7.85 -2.50 15.45
C ARG A 187 9.36 -2.66 15.32
N SER A 188 9.88 -3.88 15.25
CA SER A 188 11.32 -4.12 15.10
C SER A 188 11.89 -3.60 13.78
N LEU A 189 11.07 -3.55 12.73
CA LEU A 189 11.48 -3.07 11.40
C LEU A 189 11.35 -1.54 11.24
N ILE A 190 10.26 -0.97 11.75
CA ILE A 190 9.96 0.47 11.57
C ILE A 190 10.65 1.32 12.66
N GLY A 191 10.84 0.76 13.85
CA GLY A 191 11.34 1.47 15.03
C GLY A 191 10.21 2.04 15.88
N ASP A 192 10.48 3.14 16.57
CA ASP A 192 9.49 3.80 17.45
C ASP A 192 8.39 4.45 16.59
N CYS A 193 7.18 3.90 16.71
CA CYS A 193 6.01 4.33 15.98
C CYS A 193 4.73 3.91 16.71
N ALA A 194 3.65 4.65 16.49
CA ALA A 194 2.32 4.21 16.92
C ALA A 194 1.82 3.11 15.96
N ILE A 195 1.35 2.00 16.53
CA ILE A 195 0.75 0.90 15.77
C ILE A 195 -0.68 0.70 16.25
N SER A 196 -1.62 0.67 15.34
CA SER A 196 -3.03 0.39 15.61
C SER A 196 -3.54 -0.73 14.69
N ALA A 197 -4.45 -1.56 15.21
CA ALA A 197 -5.09 -2.60 14.41
C ALA A 197 -6.23 -2.01 13.57
N ILE A 198 -6.37 -2.51 12.35
CA ILE A 198 -7.53 -2.27 11.48
C ILE A 198 -8.31 -3.59 11.40
N GLY A 199 -9.25 -3.78 12.32
CA GLY A 199 -9.90 -5.06 12.54
C GLY A 199 -8.88 -6.17 12.80
N ASP A 200 -9.21 -7.38 12.37
CA ASP A 200 -8.31 -8.54 12.46
C ASP A 200 -7.44 -8.73 11.20
N VAL A 201 -7.44 -7.76 10.28
CA VAL A 201 -6.84 -7.91 8.95
C VAL A 201 -5.50 -7.22 8.83
N ALA A 202 -5.33 -6.06 9.42
CA ALA A 202 -4.16 -5.24 9.17
C ALA A 202 -3.70 -4.45 10.40
N TYR A 203 -2.46 -3.97 10.33
CA TYR A 203 -1.91 -2.93 11.19
C TYR A 203 -1.66 -1.67 10.38
N LEU A 204 -1.94 -0.52 11.00
CA LEU A 204 -1.47 0.79 10.58
C LEU A 204 -0.31 1.20 11.49
N ALA A 205 0.86 1.44 10.91
CA ALA A 205 1.98 2.07 11.58
C ALA A 205 2.06 3.54 11.18
N GLN A 206 2.13 4.41 12.18
CA GLN A 206 2.34 5.84 12.04
C GLN A 206 3.71 6.19 12.62
N ALA A 207 4.67 6.48 11.75
CA ALA A 207 6.07 6.73 12.07
C ALA A 207 6.49 8.18 11.80
#